data_1d546fe38a3eefabb7bed53e30653c22
#
_entry.id   1d546fe38a3eefabb7bed53e30653c22
#
_cell.length_a   1.000
_cell.length_b   1.000
_cell.length_c   1.000
_cell.angle_alpha   90.00
_cell.angle_beta   90.00
_cell.angle_gamma   90.00
#
_symmetry.space_group_name_H-M   'P 1'
#
loop_
_entity.id
_entity.type
_entity.pdbx_description
1 polymer ?
#
loop_
_entity_poly.entity_id
_entity_poly.type
_entity_poly.pdbx_seq_one_letter_code
_entity_poly.pdbx_strand_id
1 'polypeptide(L)'
;MGYPNLKNSTIQSSDIRYEYYPKGLELISVGLFQKHFKNPIEESLIASSGLSYTKSWQNGEYANIYGLEAEYRKGINAIPSKYGFLFLNTNLSISRSEVVLPDSVYVYVVRTENTEEVAFPNSVDASDSGIRARPLQGQSNIVFNASLNFNGQGDYDINLAFNTYSKRLIRISNEVSGHFWERPFNSLNLTANKKVGRLKFSMKVQNLLGDKVRIAHYYKEEYYNTQEYDPGRSFSIGVQYNN
;
A
#
# COMPACT_ATOMS: atom_id res chain seq x y z
N MET A 1 -2.20 25.26 0.17
CA MET A 1 -1.38 26.21 -0.63
C MET A 1 -0.55 25.42 -1.63
N GLY A 2 -0.46 25.88 -2.90
CA GLY A 2 0.48 25.31 -3.87
C GLY A 2 1.90 25.72 -3.54
N TYR A 3 2.88 24.89 -3.88
CA TYR A 3 4.30 25.22 -3.76
C TYR A 3 4.84 25.65 -5.15
N PRO A 4 5.14 26.94 -5.36
CA PRO A 4 5.44 27.46 -6.70
C PRO A 4 6.76 26.97 -7.27
N ASN A 5 7.67 26.44 -6.44
CA ASN A 5 9.01 26.02 -6.82
C ASN A 5 9.19 24.51 -6.98
N LEU A 6 8.09 23.75 -7.16
CA LEU A 6 8.17 22.32 -7.40
C LEU A 6 8.94 22.02 -8.70
N LYS A 7 9.91 21.12 -8.57
CA LYS A 7 10.66 20.56 -9.71
C LYS A 7 9.94 19.32 -10.22
N ASN A 8 10.04 19.08 -11.52
CA ASN A 8 9.55 17.85 -12.12
C ASN A 8 10.30 16.63 -11.56
N SER A 9 9.56 15.61 -11.18
CA SER A 9 10.13 14.32 -10.80
C SER A 9 10.48 13.51 -12.05
N THR A 10 11.63 12.85 -12.05
CA THR A 10 12.07 11.93 -13.09
C THR A 10 12.29 10.56 -12.49
N ILE A 11 11.86 9.51 -13.19
CA ILE A 11 11.96 8.12 -12.71
C ILE A 11 12.74 7.30 -13.73
N GLN A 12 13.79 6.60 -13.28
CA GLN A 12 14.43 5.52 -13.99
C GLN A 12 14.01 4.21 -13.37
N SER A 13 13.51 3.26 -14.17
CA SER A 13 13.10 1.94 -13.72
C SER A 13 13.85 0.87 -14.48
N SER A 14 14.34 -0.14 -13.77
CA SER A 14 14.96 -1.33 -14.33
C SER A 14 14.36 -2.55 -13.65
N ASP A 15 13.98 -3.55 -14.43
CA ASP A 15 13.42 -4.79 -13.93
C ASP A 15 13.97 -5.99 -14.71
N ILE A 16 14.05 -7.12 -14.05
CA ILE A 16 14.32 -8.41 -14.62
C ILE A 16 13.34 -9.42 -14.04
N ARG A 17 12.73 -10.23 -14.90
CA ARG A 17 11.73 -11.20 -14.50
C ARG A 17 11.99 -12.53 -15.18
N TYR A 18 11.92 -13.61 -14.40
CA TYR A 18 11.93 -14.98 -14.87
C TYR A 18 10.55 -15.60 -14.71
N GLU A 19 10.07 -16.26 -15.73
CA GLU A 19 8.76 -16.91 -15.75
C GLU A 19 8.90 -18.37 -16.19
N TYR A 20 8.26 -19.26 -15.45
CA TYR A 20 8.17 -20.67 -15.78
C TYR A 20 6.71 -21.11 -15.81
N TYR A 21 6.33 -21.75 -16.91
CA TYR A 21 4.99 -22.24 -17.17
C TYR A 21 4.95 -23.77 -17.15
N PRO A 22 4.65 -24.41 -15.99
CA PRO A 22 4.66 -25.87 -15.87
C PRO A 22 3.64 -26.56 -16.78
N LYS A 23 2.37 -26.11 -16.73
CA LYS A 23 1.25 -26.64 -17.52
C LYS A 23 0.17 -25.60 -17.71
N GLY A 24 -0.34 -25.46 -18.95
CA GLY A 24 -1.51 -24.64 -19.26
C GLY A 24 -1.44 -23.23 -18.67
N LEU A 25 -2.28 -22.94 -17.70
CA LEU A 25 -2.36 -21.63 -17.04
C LEU A 25 -1.51 -21.51 -15.76
N GLU A 26 -0.72 -22.53 -15.43
CA GLU A 26 0.17 -22.49 -14.27
C GLU A 26 1.36 -21.57 -14.52
N LEU A 27 1.77 -20.83 -13.52
CA LEU A 27 2.87 -19.88 -13.59
C LEU A 27 3.64 -19.85 -12.26
N ILE A 28 4.95 -19.85 -12.37
CA ILE A 28 5.87 -19.46 -11.30
C ILE A 28 6.71 -18.33 -11.87
N SER A 29 6.68 -17.19 -11.22
CA SER A 29 7.43 -16.02 -11.66
C SER A 29 8.15 -15.37 -10.47
N VAL A 30 9.38 -14.92 -10.73
CA VAL A 30 10.18 -14.14 -9.78
C VAL A 30 10.81 -13.00 -10.55
N GLY A 31 10.66 -11.81 -10.02
CA GLY A 31 11.22 -10.58 -10.59
C GLY A 31 11.98 -9.77 -9.54
N LEU A 32 13.01 -9.10 -10.00
CA LEU A 32 13.74 -8.08 -9.24
C LEU A 32 13.56 -6.74 -9.94
N PHE A 33 13.32 -5.70 -9.18
CA PHE A 33 13.19 -4.35 -9.74
C PHE A 33 13.94 -3.32 -8.92
N GLN A 34 14.35 -2.26 -9.61
CA GLN A 34 14.91 -1.06 -9.03
C GLN A 34 14.26 0.17 -9.66
N LYS A 35 13.96 1.19 -8.84
CA LYS A 35 13.51 2.50 -9.32
C LYS A 35 14.32 3.58 -8.64
N HIS A 36 14.82 4.52 -9.45
CA HIS A 36 15.49 5.71 -8.99
C HIS A 36 14.67 6.93 -9.37
N PHE A 37 14.33 7.73 -8.36
CA PHE A 37 13.57 8.97 -8.50
C PHE A 37 14.52 10.15 -8.28
N LYS A 38 14.52 11.10 -9.20
CA LYS A 38 15.11 12.42 -9.00
C LYS A 38 14.00 13.41 -8.71
N ASN A 39 14.15 14.21 -7.65
CA ASN A 39 13.17 15.16 -7.16
C ASN A 39 11.77 14.51 -6.89
N PRO A 40 11.64 13.42 -6.11
CA PRO A 40 10.34 12.87 -5.80
C PRO A 40 9.46 13.93 -5.13
N ILE A 41 8.18 13.98 -5.51
CA ILE A 41 7.21 14.94 -4.96
C ILE A 41 6.40 14.21 -3.87
N GLU A 42 6.36 14.77 -2.67
CA GLU A 42 5.68 14.19 -1.54
C GLU A 42 4.77 15.20 -0.83
N GLU A 43 3.64 14.72 -0.31
CA GLU A 43 2.73 15.54 0.51
C GLU A 43 3.35 15.79 1.88
N SER A 44 3.44 17.05 2.28
CA SER A 44 3.95 17.48 3.56
C SER A 44 2.89 18.28 4.33
N LEU A 45 2.85 18.08 5.64
CA LEU A 45 2.09 18.92 6.55
C LEU A 45 3.03 19.97 7.14
N ILE A 46 2.66 21.23 6.96
CA ILE A 46 3.38 22.39 7.52
C ILE A 46 2.50 22.97 8.62
N ALA A 47 3.08 23.16 9.81
CA ALA A 47 2.39 23.89 10.86
C ALA A 47 2.00 25.29 10.40
N SER A 48 0.77 25.66 10.65
CA SER A 48 0.26 27.00 10.46
C SER A 48 0.03 27.65 11.83
N SER A 49 -0.14 28.96 11.87
CA SER A 49 -0.43 29.66 13.12
C SER A 49 -1.68 29.09 13.82
N GLY A 50 -1.52 28.60 15.05
CA GLY A 50 -2.53 27.89 15.81
C GLY A 50 -2.43 26.37 15.66
N LEU A 51 -3.45 25.63 16.05
CA LEU A 51 -3.51 24.15 15.97
C LEU A 51 -3.90 23.62 14.58
N SER A 52 -3.69 24.40 13.52
CA SER A 52 -4.06 24.02 12.16
C SER A 52 -2.85 23.63 11.33
N TYR A 53 -3.03 22.62 10.45
CA TYR A 53 -2.02 22.17 9.49
C TYR A 53 -2.39 22.62 8.09
N THR A 54 -1.41 23.07 7.34
CA THR A 54 -1.55 23.36 5.91
C THR A 54 -0.92 22.23 5.11
N LYS A 55 -1.69 21.64 4.20
CA LYS A 55 -1.17 20.71 3.21
C LYS A 55 -0.34 21.44 2.17
N SER A 56 0.85 20.92 1.89
CA SER A 56 1.72 21.37 0.83
C SER A 56 2.42 20.19 0.17
N TRP A 57 3.16 20.45 -0.90
CA TRP A 57 3.99 19.46 -1.58
C TRP A 57 5.43 19.94 -1.60
N GLN A 58 6.36 19.01 -1.47
CA GLN A 58 7.79 19.32 -1.53
C GLN A 58 8.53 18.27 -2.34
N ASN A 59 9.69 18.65 -2.90
CA ASN A 59 10.59 17.68 -3.51
C ASN A 59 11.55 17.14 -2.47
N GLY A 60 11.72 15.79 -2.45
CA GLY A 60 12.93 15.18 -1.91
C GLY A 60 14.10 15.39 -2.89
N GLU A 61 15.31 15.09 -2.48
CA GLU A 61 16.48 15.15 -3.36
C GLU A 61 16.47 14.01 -4.36
N TYR A 62 16.47 12.77 -3.84
CA TYR A 62 16.25 11.56 -4.63
C TYR A 62 15.63 10.46 -3.76
N ALA A 63 15.10 9.45 -4.42
CA ALA A 63 14.63 8.25 -3.76
C ALA A 63 15.02 7.00 -4.53
N ASN A 64 15.27 5.91 -3.80
CA ASN A 64 15.53 4.60 -4.38
C ASN A 64 14.50 3.60 -3.86
N ILE A 65 14.04 2.72 -4.73
CA ILE A 65 13.22 1.57 -4.38
C ILE A 65 13.86 0.34 -4.98
N TYR A 66 14.01 -0.69 -4.16
CA TYR A 66 14.44 -2.03 -4.57
C TYR A 66 13.40 -3.03 -4.13
N GLY A 67 13.13 -4.01 -4.95
CA GLY A 67 12.15 -5.01 -4.57
C GLY A 67 12.27 -6.31 -5.32
N LEU A 68 11.59 -7.29 -4.75
CA LEU A 68 11.37 -8.60 -5.30
C LEU A 68 9.86 -8.80 -5.46
N GLU A 69 9.45 -9.33 -6.60
CA GLU A 69 8.09 -9.75 -6.88
C GLU A 69 8.07 -11.24 -7.18
N ALA A 70 7.10 -11.94 -6.60
CA ALA A 70 6.86 -13.35 -6.88
C ALA A 70 5.39 -13.55 -7.22
N GLU A 71 5.11 -14.31 -8.27
CA GLU A 71 3.77 -14.71 -8.66
C GLU A 71 3.71 -16.24 -8.76
N TYR A 72 2.68 -16.80 -8.17
CA TYR A 72 2.41 -18.24 -8.26
C TYR A 72 0.95 -18.46 -8.64
N ARG A 73 0.76 -19.22 -9.72
CA ARG A 73 -0.55 -19.61 -10.21
C ARG A 73 -0.58 -21.13 -10.40
N LYS A 74 -1.56 -21.76 -9.77
CA LYS A 74 -1.66 -23.24 -9.73
C LYS A 74 -3.08 -23.72 -9.86
N GLY A 75 -3.29 -24.69 -10.75
CA GLY A 75 -4.48 -25.53 -10.75
C GLY A 75 -4.48 -26.49 -9.56
N ILE A 76 -5.56 -26.54 -8.81
CA ILE A 76 -5.71 -27.42 -7.63
C ILE A 76 -6.65 -28.56 -8.00
N ASN A 77 -6.15 -29.80 -8.00
CA ASN A 77 -6.92 -31.01 -8.32
C ASN A 77 -7.69 -31.55 -7.08
N ALA A 78 -8.26 -30.67 -6.28
CA ALA A 78 -9.06 -31.06 -5.09
C ALA A 78 -10.51 -31.40 -5.44
N ILE A 79 -10.97 -31.01 -6.61
CA ILE A 79 -12.37 -31.18 -7.07
C ILE A 79 -12.33 -32.02 -8.37
N PRO A 80 -13.17 -33.04 -8.51
CA PRO A 80 -13.28 -33.77 -9.78
C PRO A 80 -13.63 -32.83 -10.94
N SER A 81 -12.93 -32.96 -12.06
CA SER A 81 -13.05 -32.06 -13.23
C SER A 81 -14.49 -31.97 -13.79
N LYS A 82 -15.33 -32.97 -13.54
CA LYS A 82 -16.76 -32.94 -13.89
C LYS A 82 -17.56 -31.86 -13.17
N TYR A 83 -17.04 -31.27 -12.09
CA TYR A 83 -17.70 -30.17 -11.36
C TYR A 83 -17.09 -28.81 -11.69
N GLY A 84 -15.85 -28.77 -12.16
CA GLY A 84 -15.17 -27.54 -12.50
C GLY A 84 -13.66 -27.57 -12.22
N PHE A 85 -13.07 -26.38 -12.22
CA PHE A 85 -11.63 -26.19 -12.01
C PHE A 85 -11.38 -25.20 -10.90
N LEU A 86 -10.44 -25.50 -10.03
CA LEU A 86 -10.03 -24.66 -8.92
C LEU A 86 -8.62 -24.13 -9.18
N PHE A 87 -8.42 -22.81 -9.09
CA PHE A 87 -7.14 -22.15 -9.28
C PHE A 87 -6.78 -21.29 -8.07
N LEU A 88 -5.54 -21.44 -7.62
CA LEU A 88 -4.91 -20.52 -6.69
C LEU A 88 -4.04 -19.54 -7.48
N ASN A 89 -4.22 -18.24 -7.24
CA ASN A 89 -3.30 -17.21 -7.69
C ASN A 89 -2.78 -16.47 -6.47
N THR A 90 -1.46 -16.27 -6.40
CA THR A 90 -0.83 -15.48 -5.34
C THR A 90 0.18 -14.52 -5.96
N ASN A 91 0.30 -13.35 -5.36
CA ASN A 91 1.29 -12.36 -5.71
C ASN A 91 1.88 -11.80 -4.42
N LEU A 92 3.20 -11.74 -4.34
CA LEU A 92 3.94 -11.18 -3.22
C LEU A 92 4.93 -10.14 -3.77
N SER A 93 4.88 -8.94 -3.21
CA SER A 93 5.90 -7.91 -3.45
C SER A 93 6.56 -7.57 -2.13
N ILE A 94 7.89 -7.65 -2.09
CA ILE A 94 8.71 -7.22 -0.96
C ILE A 94 9.63 -6.13 -1.48
N SER A 95 9.56 -4.94 -0.89
CA SER A 95 10.36 -3.81 -1.34
C SER A 95 10.85 -2.97 -0.17
N ARG A 96 11.94 -2.28 -0.41
CA ARG A 96 12.48 -1.25 0.48
C ARG A 96 12.66 0.02 -0.30
N SER A 97 12.19 1.11 0.25
CA SER A 97 12.40 2.44 -0.31
C SER A 97 13.17 3.32 0.66
N GLU A 98 13.93 4.23 0.11
CA GLU A 98 14.72 5.20 0.84
C GLU A 98 14.66 6.54 0.11
N VAL A 99 14.16 7.57 0.78
CA VAL A 99 14.19 8.95 0.31
C VAL A 99 15.32 9.67 1.03
N VAL A 100 16.19 10.28 0.28
CA VAL A 100 17.25 11.14 0.81
C VAL A 100 16.73 12.57 0.84
N LEU A 101 16.86 13.18 2.01
CA LEU A 101 16.44 14.54 2.26
C LEU A 101 17.58 15.51 1.95
N PRO A 102 17.29 16.78 1.64
CA PRO A 102 18.31 17.84 1.53
C PRO A 102 19.15 17.93 2.80
N ASP A 103 20.37 18.49 2.66
CA ASP A 103 21.33 18.57 3.76
C ASP A 103 20.82 19.31 5.00
N SER A 104 19.89 20.26 4.84
CA SER A 104 19.25 20.95 5.96
C SER A 104 17.75 20.67 6.00
N VAL A 105 17.25 20.17 7.13
CA VAL A 105 15.84 19.93 7.39
C VAL A 105 15.42 20.67 8.65
N TYR A 106 14.26 21.32 8.60
CA TYR A 106 13.66 21.86 9.82
C TYR A 106 12.96 20.72 10.56
N VAL A 107 13.42 20.43 11.77
CA VAL A 107 12.79 19.46 12.68
C VAL A 107 12.54 20.10 14.03
N TYR A 108 11.52 19.63 14.72
CA TYR A 108 11.33 20.00 16.11
C TYR A 108 12.19 19.05 16.97
N VAL A 109 13.05 19.65 17.79
CA VAL A 109 13.86 18.92 18.77
C VAL A 109 13.18 19.01 20.12
N VAL A 110 12.84 17.86 20.69
CA VAL A 110 12.33 17.79 22.06
C VAL A 110 13.50 17.87 23.02
N ARG A 111 13.54 18.86 23.88
CA ARG A 111 14.48 18.99 24.98
C ARG A 111 13.73 18.92 26.30
N THR A 112 14.31 18.25 27.28
CA THR A 112 13.77 18.25 28.64
C THR A 112 14.30 19.48 29.36
N GLU A 113 13.42 20.44 29.62
CA GLU A 113 13.70 21.60 30.47
C GLU A 113 12.85 21.52 31.73
N ASN A 114 13.47 21.56 32.90
CA ASN A 114 12.78 21.55 34.20
C ASN A 114 11.76 20.42 34.39
N THR A 115 12.09 19.19 33.93
CA THR A 115 11.21 17.99 33.93
C THR A 115 10.03 18.03 32.92
N GLU A 116 9.90 19.06 32.10
CA GLU A 116 8.93 19.13 31.01
C GLU A 116 9.60 18.94 29.65
N GLU A 117 8.98 18.18 28.75
CA GLU A 117 9.42 18.05 27.36
C GLU A 117 8.93 19.24 26.55
N VAL A 118 9.84 20.10 26.11
CA VAL A 118 9.53 21.27 25.30
C VAL A 118 10.09 21.08 23.89
N ALA A 119 9.26 21.34 22.89
CA ALA A 119 9.62 21.21 21.48
C ALA A 119 10.11 22.57 20.93
N PHE A 120 11.32 22.58 20.39
CA PHE A 120 11.91 23.75 19.73
C PHE A 120 12.07 23.51 18.23
N PRO A 121 11.67 24.48 17.39
CA PRO A 121 12.02 24.43 15.98
C PRO A 121 13.55 24.60 15.85
N ASN A 122 14.20 23.65 15.22
CA ASN A 122 15.63 23.72 14.97
C ASN A 122 15.92 23.32 13.52
N SER A 123 16.79 24.08 12.87
CA SER A 123 17.40 23.67 11.60
C SER A 123 18.54 22.74 11.94
N VAL A 124 18.39 21.46 11.65
CA VAL A 124 19.44 20.45 11.88
C VAL A 124 19.96 20.00 10.52
N ASP A 125 21.25 19.75 10.46
CA ASP A 125 21.82 18.99 9.36
C ASP A 125 21.15 17.60 9.34
N ALA A 126 20.63 17.20 8.18
CA ALA A 126 19.97 15.91 8.03
C ALA A 126 20.89 14.73 8.38
N SER A 127 22.21 14.91 8.26
CA SER A 127 23.21 13.92 8.62
C SER A 127 23.32 13.72 10.14
N ASP A 128 23.14 14.78 10.91
CA ASP A 128 23.29 14.74 12.36
C ASP A 128 22.01 14.27 13.09
N SER A 129 20.84 14.46 12.44
CA SER A 129 19.56 14.11 13.01
C SER A 129 19.20 12.63 12.89
N GLY A 130 19.95 11.84 12.12
CA GLY A 130 19.60 10.46 11.78
C GLY A 130 18.37 10.34 10.87
N ILE A 131 17.80 11.47 10.41
CA ILE A 131 16.55 11.53 9.60
C ILE A 131 16.86 11.52 8.10
N ARG A 132 18.13 11.35 7.71
CA ARG A 132 18.56 11.44 6.31
C ARG A 132 17.92 10.45 5.36
N ALA A 133 17.36 9.37 5.91
CA ALA A 133 16.70 8.33 5.14
C ALA A 133 15.38 7.91 5.78
N ARG A 134 14.30 7.98 5.02
CA ARG A 134 12.99 7.48 5.39
C ARG A 134 12.33 6.75 4.23
N PRO A 135 11.31 5.90 4.48
CA PRO A 135 10.55 5.29 3.40
C PRO A 135 9.89 6.33 2.49
N LEU A 136 9.75 6.00 1.22
CA LEU A 136 8.98 6.80 0.27
C LEU A 136 7.50 6.78 0.65
N GLN A 137 6.86 7.94 0.57
CA GLN A 137 5.44 8.11 0.84
C GLN A 137 4.59 7.19 -0.07
N GLY A 138 3.60 6.52 0.53
CA GLY A 138 2.70 5.61 -0.16
C GLY A 138 3.24 4.19 -0.37
N GLN A 139 4.54 3.94 -0.10
CA GLN A 139 5.17 2.65 -0.32
C GLN A 139 5.02 1.73 0.90
N SER A 140 4.40 0.56 0.71
CA SER A 140 4.41 -0.55 1.67
C SER A 140 5.58 -1.47 1.38
N ASN A 141 6.25 -1.94 2.44
CA ASN A 141 7.39 -2.86 2.28
C ASN A 141 6.95 -4.26 1.85
N ILE A 142 5.73 -4.66 2.22
CA ILE A 142 5.16 -5.96 1.86
C ILE A 142 3.74 -5.73 1.35
N VAL A 143 3.44 -6.28 0.17
CA VAL A 143 2.09 -6.40 -0.39
C VAL A 143 1.88 -7.86 -0.75
N PHE A 144 0.81 -8.45 -0.25
CA PHE A 144 0.45 -9.83 -0.57
C PHE A 144 -1.01 -9.92 -1.02
N ASN A 145 -1.22 -10.60 -2.14
CA ASN A 145 -2.52 -10.89 -2.69
C ASN A 145 -2.65 -12.40 -2.92
N ALA A 146 -3.79 -12.98 -2.57
CA ALA A 146 -4.12 -14.35 -2.85
C ALA A 146 -5.56 -14.45 -3.31
N SER A 147 -5.83 -15.25 -4.34
CA SER A 147 -7.19 -15.54 -4.75
C SER A 147 -7.39 -17.01 -5.07
N LEU A 148 -8.51 -17.54 -4.60
CA LEU A 148 -9.00 -18.86 -4.93
C LEU A 148 -10.18 -18.70 -5.88
N ASN A 149 -10.02 -19.25 -7.10
CA ASN A 149 -10.98 -19.12 -8.19
C ASN A 149 -11.54 -20.48 -8.52
N PHE A 150 -12.82 -20.65 -8.38
CA PHE A 150 -13.54 -21.83 -8.81
C PHE A 150 -14.39 -21.53 -10.04
N ASN A 151 -14.08 -22.20 -11.15
CA ASN A 151 -14.85 -22.14 -12.40
C ASN A 151 -15.64 -23.44 -12.53
N GLY A 152 -16.92 -23.40 -12.24
CA GLY A 152 -17.79 -24.54 -12.23
C GLY A 152 -18.33 -24.90 -13.62
N GLN A 153 -18.51 -26.18 -13.89
CA GLN A 153 -19.26 -26.63 -15.06
C GLN A 153 -20.73 -26.25 -14.87
N GLY A 154 -21.33 -25.60 -15.86
CA GLY A 154 -22.69 -25.03 -15.74
C GLY A 154 -22.69 -23.53 -15.51
N ASP A 155 -21.67 -22.83 -16.01
CA ASP A 155 -21.65 -21.36 -16.12
C ASP A 155 -21.74 -20.65 -14.75
N TYR A 156 -21.05 -21.13 -13.74
CA TYR A 156 -20.88 -20.38 -12.50
C TYR A 156 -19.42 -20.27 -12.13
N ASP A 157 -19.06 -19.15 -11.57
CA ASP A 157 -17.74 -18.86 -11.05
C ASP A 157 -17.80 -18.25 -9.65
N ILE A 158 -16.85 -18.64 -8.82
CA ILE A 158 -16.68 -18.11 -7.46
C ILE A 158 -15.24 -17.69 -7.29
N ASN A 159 -15.03 -16.48 -6.81
CA ASN A 159 -13.72 -15.95 -6.48
C ASN A 159 -13.71 -15.50 -5.02
N LEU A 160 -12.73 -16.00 -4.26
CA LEU A 160 -12.41 -15.52 -2.91
C LEU A 160 -11.03 -14.86 -2.99
N ALA A 161 -10.97 -13.55 -2.72
CA ALA A 161 -9.75 -12.76 -2.85
C ALA A 161 -9.36 -12.13 -1.51
N PHE A 162 -8.14 -12.41 -1.07
CA PHE A 162 -7.49 -11.82 0.10
C PHE A 162 -6.39 -10.86 -0.37
N ASN A 163 -6.37 -9.65 0.23
CA ASN A 163 -5.34 -8.65 -0.04
C ASN A 163 -4.86 -8.08 1.29
N THR A 164 -3.56 -7.90 1.41
CA THR A 164 -2.95 -7.26 2.59
C THR A 164 -1.72 -6.45 2.19
N TYR A 165 -1.45 -5.41 2.95
CA TYR A 165 -0.20 -4.65 2.85
C TYR A 165 0.30 -4.28 4.25
N SER A 166 1.62 -4.13 4.36
CA SER A 166 2.27 -3.66 5.58
C SER A 166 2.06 -2.15 5.79
N LYS A 167 2.40 -1.64 6.96
CA LYS A 167 2.36 -0.20 7.23
C LYS A 167 3.05 0.60 6.13
N ARG A 168 2.53 1.80 5.85
CA ARG A 168 3.13 2.74 4.91
C ARG A 168 3.06 4.17 5.40
N LEU A 169 4.08 4.94 5.08
CA LEU A 169 4.12 6.37 5.33
C LEU A 169 3.11 7.07 4.38
N ILE A 170 2.14 7.80 4.91
CA ILE A 170 1.13 8.48 4.08
C ILE A 170 1.25 10.00 4.09
N ARG A 171 1.82 10.58 5.14
CA ARG A 171 2.07 12.02 5.22
C ARG A 171 3.35 12.27 6.00
N ILE A 172 4.12 13.22 5.49
CA ILE A 172 5.30 13.72 6.15
C ILE A 172 4.87 14.87 7.04
N SER A 173 5.42 14.91 8.24
CA SER A 173 5.25 16.04 9.15
C SER A 173 6.60 16.44 9.70
N ASN A 174 6.82 17.75 9.81
CA ASN A 174 7.98 18.33 10.46
C ASN A 174 7.71 18.62 11.94
N GLU A 175 6.60 18.12 12.47
CA GLU A 175 6.15 18.30 13.84
C GLU A 175 6.76 17.23 14.79
N VAL A 176 6.76 17.55 16.08
CA VAL A 176 7.21 16.63 17.17
C VAL A 176 6.44 15.32 17.18
N SER A 177 5.16 15.36 16.83
CA SER A 177 4.31 14.18 16.72
C SER A 177 4.75 13.18 15.64
N GLY A 178 5.67 13.60 14.77
CA GLY A 178 6.24 12.77 13.72
C GLY A 178 5.31 12.52 12.54
N HIS A 179 5.70 11.57 11.71
CA HIS A 179 5.01 11.24 10.47
C HIS A 179 3.72 10.47 10.70
N PHE A 180 2.79 10.57 9.73
CA PHE A 180 1.54 9.81 9.72
C PHE A 180 1.70 8.52 8.94
N TRP A 181 1.35 7.42 9.57
CA TRP A 181 1.43 6.08 9.03
C TRP A 181 0.04 5.47 8.89
N GLU A 182 -0.24 4.89 7.75
CA GLU A 182 -1.36 3.98 7.60
C GLU A 182 -0.94 2.60 8.12
N ARG A 183 -1.74 2.04 9.01
CA ARG A 183 -1.51 0.71 9.58
C ARG A 183 -1.79 -0.39 8.55
N PRO A 184 -1.27 -1.60 8.74
CA PRO A 184 -1.62 -2.74 7.89
C PRO A 184 -3.13 -2.89 7.76
N PHE A 185 -3.58 -3.19 6.55
CA PHE A 185 -4.99 -3.41 6.24
C PHE A 185 -5.17 -4.75 5.54
N ASN A 186 -6.21 -5.50 5.94
CA ASN A 186 -6.52 -6.82 5.39
C ASN A 186 -7.93 -6.81 4.81
N SER A 187 -8.07 -7.23 3.58
CA SER A 187 -9.34 -7.29 2.87
C SER A 187 -9.61 -8.71 2.36
N LEU A 188 -10.78 -9.23 2.65
CA LEU A 188 -11.28 -10.48 2.09
C LEU A 188 -12.58 -10.19 1.34
N ASN A 189 -12.61 -10.56 0.06
CA ASN A 189 -13.73 -10.29 -0.84
C ASN A 189 -14.22 -11.58 -1.49
N LEU A 190 -15.53 -11.73 -1.61
CA LEU A 190 -16.17 -12.84 -2.29
C LEU A 190 -16.96 -12.31 -3.49
N THR A 191 -16.77 -12.95 -4.64
CA THR A 191 -17.60 -12.71 -5.83
C THR A 191 -18.11 -14.06 -6.32
N ALA A 192 -19.40 -14.14 -6.63
CA ALA A 192 -20.01 -15.32 -7.23
C ALA A 192 -20.90 -14.88 -8.40
N ASN A 193 -20.78 -15.59 -9.52
CA ASN A 193 -21.58 -15.38 -10.72
C ASN A 193 -22.21 -16.68 -11.17
N LYS A 194 -23.42 -16.60 -11.72
CA LYS A 194 -24.14 -17.71 -12.34
C LYS A 194 -24.82 -17.23 -13.59
N LYS A 195 -24.58 -17.90 -14.72
CA LYS A 195 -25.31 -17.67 -15.96
C LYS A 195 -26.42 -18.70 -16.08
N VAL A 196 -27.61 -18.24 -16.43
CA VAL A 196 -28.80 -19.07 -16.69
C VAL A 196 -29.43 -18.55 -17.97
N GLY A 197 -29.23 -19.26 -19.07
CA GLY A 197 -29.66 -18.79 -20.39
C GLY A 197 -29.03 -17.43 -20.74
N ARG A 198 -29.85 -16.42 -20.97
CA ARG A 198 -29.43 -15.04 -21.30
C ARG A 198 -29.22 -14.16 -20.04
N LEU A 199 -29.50 -14.65 -18.86
CA LEU A 199 -29.35 -13.91 -17.62
C LEU A 199 -28.05 -14.30 -16.92
N LYS A 200 -27.31 -13.28 -16.44
CA LYS A 200 -26.18 -13.44 -15.53
C LYS A 200 -26.51 -12.81 -14.18
N PHE A 201 -26.53 -13.64 -13.15
CA PHE A 201 -26.67 -13.22 -11.76
C PHE A 201 -25.28 -13.04 -11.14
N SER A 202 -25.10 -11.98 -10.40
CA SER A 202 -23.83 -11.65 -9.74
C SER A 202 -24.09 -11.31 -8.28
N MET A 203 -23.24 -11.80 -7.40
CA MET A 203 -23.19 -11.46 -5.98
C MET A 203 -21.76 -11.04 -5.65
N LYS A 204 -21.60 -9.94 -4.92
CA LYS A 204 -20.32 -9.46 -4.44
C LYS A 204 -20.43 -9.07 -2.98
N VAL A 205 -19.49 -9.55 -2.18
CA VAL A 205 -19.33 -9.18 -0.77
C VAL A 205 -17.92 -8.65 -0.59
N GLN A 206 -17.79 -7.44 -0.07
CA GLN A 206 -16.49 -6.80 0.15
C GLN A 206 -16.23 -6.62 1.64
N ASN A 207 -14.95 -6.63 1.98
CA ASN A 207 -14.44 -6.44 3.34
C ASN A 207 -15.08 -7.41 4.35
N LEU A 208 -15.13 -8.72 4.01
CA LEU A 208 -15.70 -9.76 4.90
C LEU A 208 -15.05 -9.77 6.29
N LEU A 209 -13.76 -9.43 6.39
CA LEU A 209 -13.04 -9.36 7.67
C LEU A 209 -13.53 -8.19 8.53
N GLY A 210 -14.11 -7.15 7.92
CA GLY A 210 -14.52 -5.94 8.62
C GLY A 210 -13.34 -5.14 9.16
N ASP A 211 -12.17 -5.24 8.50
CA ASP A 211 -11.00 -4.45 8.91
C ASP A 211 -11.22 -2.97 8.61
N LYS A 212 -10.57 -2.12 9.38
CA LYS A 212 -10.70 -0.67 9.35
C LYS A 212 -9.40 -0.03 8.90
N VAL A 213 -9.50 1.04 8.14
CA VAL A 213 -8.34 1.89 7.79
C VAL A 213 -7.99 2.75 8.99
N ARG A 214 -6.75 2.63 9.46
CA ARG A 214 -6.24 3.37 10.62
C ARG A 214 -5.00 4.16 10.25
N ILE A 215 -5.04 5.45 10.58
CA ILE A 215 -3.90 6.36 10.44
C ILE A 215 -3.40 6.66 11.85
N ALA A 216 -2.10 6.56 12.06
CA ALA A 216 -1.49 6.71 13.36
C ALA A 216 -0.15 7.42 13.27
N HIS A 217 0.26 8.08 14.35
CA HIS A 217 1.65 8.35 14.62
C HIS A 217 2.33 7.09 15.16
N TYR A 218 3.61 6.93 14.83
CA TYR A 218 4.44 5.86 15.35
C TYR A 218 5.55 6.47 16.20
N TYR A 219 5.50 6.24 17.50
CA TYR A 219 6.44 6.79 18.46
C TYR A 219 6.77 5.76 19.53
N LYS A 220 8.05 5.58 19.83
CA LYS A 220 8.55 4.59 20.83
C LYS A 220 7.97 3.19 20.63
N GLU A 221 7.95 2.73 19.35
CA GLU A 221 7.44 1.40 18.92
C GLU A 221 5.92 1.20 19.08
N GLU A 222 5.18 2.23 19.47
CA GLU A 222 3.72 2.19 19.61
C GLU A 222 3.00 3.02 18.56
N TYR A 223 1.74 2.64 18.28
CA TYR A 223 0.85 3.37 17.36
C TYR A 223 -0.15 4.19 18.16
N TYR A 224 -0.19 5.49 17.88
CA TYR A 224 -1.19 6.41 18.40
C TYR A 224 -2.16 6.77 17.28
N ASN A 225 -3.33 6.11 17.24
CA ASN A 225 -4.32 6.32 16.19
C ASN A 225 -4.84 7.75 16.21
N THR A 226 -4.72 8.43 15.07
CA THR A 226 -5.22 9.80 14.86
C THR A 226 -6.51 9.82 14.08
N GLN A 227 -6.69 8.85 13.18
CA GLN A 227 -7.89 8.72 12.37
C GLN A 227 -8.23 7.23 12.20
N GLU A 228 -9.51 6.91 12.25
CA GLU A 228 -10.04 5.60 11.92
C GLU A 228 -11.22 5.77 10.96
N TYR A 229 -11.20 5.02 9.88
CA TYR A 229 -12.29 4.95 8.91
C TYR A 229 -12.73 3.50 8.79
N ASP A 230 -14.03 3.26 8.97
CA ASP A 230 -14.64 1.95 8.76
C ASP A 230 -15.32 1.93 7.38
N PRO A 231 -14.73 1.23 6.38
CA PRO A 231 -15.38 1.09 5.08
C PRO A 231 -16.66 0.24 5.13
N GLY A 232 -16.88 -0.46 6.25
CA GLY A 232 -17.97 -1.40 6.42
C GLY A 232 -17.82 -2.65 5.54
N ARG A 233 -18.80 -3.53 5.66
CA ARG A 233 -19.02 -4.65 4.73
C ARG A 233 -20.06 -4.24 3.70
N SER A 234 -19.76 -4.41 2.42
CA SER A 234 -20.72 -4.12 1.37
C SER A 234 -21.20 -5.39 0.67
N PHE A 235 -22.50 -5.40 0.34
CA PHE A 235 -23.15 -6.48 -0.39
C PHE A 235 -23.77 -5.91 -1.66
N SER A 236 -23.54 -6.56 -2.79
CA SER A 236 -24.10 -6.16 -4.07
C SER A 236 -24.68 -7.37 -4.77
N ILE A 237 -25.86 -7.22 -5.34
CA ILE A 237 -26.50 -8.21 -6.21
C ILE A 237 -26.78 -7.53 -7.55
N GLY A 238 -26.47 -8.20 -8.64
CA GLY A 238 -26.69 -7.71 -10.00
C GLY A 238 -27.33 -8.76 -10.88
N VAL A 239 -28.13 -8.32 -11.83
CA VAL A 239 -28.68 -9.14 -12.91
C VAL A 239 -28.37 -8.45 -14.22
N GLN A 240 -27.76 -9.16 -15.14
CA GLN A 240 -27.42 -8.68 -16.48
C GLN A 240 -28.11 -9.56 -17.52
N TYR A 241 -28.72 -8.94 -18.51
CA TYR A 241 -29.26 -9.62 -19.70
C TYR A 241 -28.24 -9.53 -20.83
N ASN A 242 -27.91 -10.68 -21.43
CA ASN A 242 -27.02 -10.77 -22.59
C ASN A 242 -27.86 -11.09 -23.83
N ASN A 243 -27.75 -10.27 -24.84
CA ASN A 243 -28.41 -10.48 -26.16
C ASN A 243 -27.79 -11.64 -26.93
#